data_4558b2f9fd5a312c35f43b8d49b6161a
#
_entry.id   4558b2f9fd5a312c35f43b8d49b6161a
#
_cell.length_a   1.000
_cell.length_b   1.000
_cell.length_c   1.000
_cell.angle_alpha   90.00
_cell.angle_beta   90.00
_cell.angle_gamma   90.00
#
_symmetry.space_group_name_H-M   'P 1'
#
loop_
_entity.id
_entity.type
_entity.pdbx_description
1 polymer ?
#
loop_
_entity_poly.entity_id
_entity_poly.type
_entity_poly.pdbx_seq_one_letter_code
_entity_poly.pdbx_strand_id
1 'polypeptide(L)'
;MAGVTVPGMSFTYVGSGPYCYANSLAMILADQAPPLAVIEVLTGSPYGMQLIGGRLPLFDSFGWDPEIGLDDAIGLLGWECERMDGGTASDALDRLRQACQDDGPVLAGPLELGLLSYQPGSGKAVGADHYLVVLEVGDDTVLVHDPQGYPYATLPVAAFAQAWRGELIPYLGRPFRMRHKFTRRRQVGQKEALLRALPGGSAWLAGRRDVEVAPGTLGQAEAAERTAQLVEYGLDPEVRLLWQEFAVRVGARRLNDLAACLLSLGLDDGAAIAAKQARIVGGLQGAVVSGDDKALAAGLRRLAPTYERLRAALIADDGTGLAGDDGQGTPH
;
A
#
# COMPACT_ATOMS: atom_id res chain seq x y z
N MET A 1 -9.79 -7.29 -19.99
CA MET A 1 -9.43 -8.65 -20.43
C MET A 1 -10.26 -9.60 -19.58
N ALA A 2 -11.08 -10.45 -20.21
CA ALA A 2 -11.89 -11.43 -19.49
C ALA A 2 -10.98 -12.46 -18.83
N GLY A 3 -11.14 -12.68 -17.52
CA GLY A 3 -10.40 -13.68 -16.78
C GLY A 3 -10.72 -15.08 -17.29
N VAL A 4 -9.71 -15.92 -17.44
CA VAL A 4 -9.86 -17.35 -17.76
C VAL A 4 -10.38 -18.03 -16.49
N THR A 5 -11.64 -18.42 -16.48
CA THR A 5 -12.24 -19.21 -15.40
C THR A 5 -11.88 -20.67 -15.63
N VAL A 6 -11.05 -21.26 -14.81
CA VAL A 6 -10.80 -22.72 -14.80
C VAL A 6 -11.96 -23.39 -14.05
N PRO A 7 -12.67 -24.38 -14.66
CA PRO A 7 -13.75 -25.08 -13.97
C PRO A 7 -13.25 -25.74 -12.67
N GLY A 8 -13.84 -25.38 -11.55
CA GLY A 8 -13.50 -25.89 -10.21
C GLY A 8 -12.66 -24.97 -9.32
N MET A 9 -12.13 -23.85 -9.83
CA MET A 9 -11.44 -22.84 -9.03
C MET A 9 -12.02 -21.45 -9.32
N SER A 10 -12.64 -20.85 -8.31
CA SER A 10 -13.38 -19.58 -8.42
C SER A 10 -12.55 -18.33 -8.08
N PHE A 11 -11.21 -18.43 -7.99
CA PHE A 11 -10.38 -17.32 -7.55
C PHE A 11 -9.69 -16.62 -8.71
N THR A 12 -10.04 -15.34 -8.90
CA THR A 12 -9.42 -14.49 -9.92
C THR A 12 -8.07 -13.99 -9.41
N TYR A 13 -7.01 -14.21 -10.20
CA TYR A 13 -5.70 -13.65 -9.93
C TYR A 13 -5.66 -12.16 -10.30
N VAL A 14 -5.11 -11.32 -9.40
CA VAL A 14 -4.78 -9.91 -9.63
C VAL A 14 -3.33 -9.67 -9.24
N GLY A 15 -2.55 -9.08 -10.14
CA GLY A 15 -1.13 -8.87 -9.84
C GLY A 15 -0.33 -8.28 -10.99
N SER A 16 1.00 -8.52 -10.96
CA SER A 16 2.01 -7.98 -11.88
C SER A 16 2.16 -6.46 -11.78
N GLY A 17 1.87 -5.90 -10.60
CA GLY A 17 2.01 -4.48 -10.32
C GLY A 17 2.53 -4.23 -8.90
N PRO A 18 2.81 -2.98 -8.54
CA PRO A 18 3.08 -2.59 -7.16
C PRO A 18 1.87 -2.86 -6.27
N TYR A 19 2.01 -2.64 -4.96
CA TYR A 19 0.95 -2.76 -3.95
C TYR A 19 0.51 -4.20 -3.70
N CYS A 20 1.44 -5.04 -3.19
CA CYS A 20 1.13 -6.43 -2.89
C CYS A 20 -0.11 -6.58 -1.98
N TYR A 21 -0.26 -5.72 -0.97
CA TYR A 21 -1.41 -5.68 -0.06
C TYR A 21 -2.72 -5.29 -0.76
N ALA A 22 -2.72 -4.25 -1.62
CA ALA A 22 -3.92 -3.82 -2.33
C ALA A 22 -4.35 -4.84 -3.40
N ASN A 23 -3.41 -5.46 -4.11
CA ASN A 23 -3.68 -6.55 -5.03
C ASN A 23 -4.23 -7.78 -4.29
N SER A 24 -3.66 -8.13 -3.15
CA SER A 24 -4.15 -9.24 -2.31
C SER A 24 -5.56 -8.97 -1.80
N LEU A 25 -5.86 -7.74 -1.35
CA LEU A 25 -7.21 -7.36 -0.97
C LEU A 25 -8.18 -7.43 -2.16
N ALA A 26 -7.76 -6.97 -3.35
CA ALA A 26 -8.59 -7.07 -4.55
C ALA A 26 -8.92 -8.54 -4.92
N MET A 27 -7.97 -9.47 -4.77
CA MET A 27 -8.21 -10.90 -4.98
C MET A 27 -9.23 -11.47 -3.98
N ILE A 28 -9.16 -11.05 -2.71
CA ILE A 28 -10.11 -11.44 -1.68
C ILE A 28 -11.52 -10.90 -1.97
N LEU A 29 -11.63 -9.64 -2.39
CA LEU A 29 -12.93 -9.03 -2.69
C LEU A 29 -13.51 -9.46 -4.05
N ALA A 30 -12.70 -10.09 -4.89
CA ALA A 30 -13.05 -10.67 -6.19
C ALA A 30 -13.80 -9.67 -7.12
N ASP A 31 -14.97 -10.04 -7.61
CA ASP A 31 -15.82 -9.21 -8.48
C ASP A 31 -16.40 -7.95 -7.79
N GLN A 32 -16.29 -7.88 -6.48
CA GLN A 32 -16.72 -6.72 -5.67
C GLN A 32 -15.59 -5.73 -5.39
N ALA A 33 -14.37 -6.02 -5.84
CA ALA A 33 -13.24 -5.13 -5.68
C ALA A 33 -13.37 -3.89 -6.60
N PRO A 34 -13.16 -2.68 -6.09
CA PRO A 34 -12.99 -1.51 -6.95
C PRO A 34 -11.65 -1.59 -7.70
N PRO A 35 -11.38 -0.69 -8.67
CA PRO A 35 -10.08 -0.59 -9.31
C PRO A 35 -8.93 -0.47 -8.29
N LEU A 36 -7.79 -1.08 -8.58
CA LEU A 36 -6.62 -1.07 -7.67
C LEU A 36 -6.18 0.33 -7.26
N ALA A 37 -6.25 1.30 -8.17
CA ALA A 37 -5.96 2.70 -7.86
C ALA A 37 -6.83 3.24 -6.72
N VAL A 38 -8.10 2.84 -6.67
CA VAL A 38 -9.02 3.21 -5.59
C VAL A 38 -8.58 2.57 -4.28
N ILE A 39 -8.34 1.26 -4.27
CA ILE A 39 -7.88 0.56 -3.06
C ILE A 39 -6.61 1.23 -2.51
N GLU A 40 -5.62 1.50 -3.37
CA GLU A 40 -4.37 2.14 -2.97
C GLU A 40 -4.60 3.52 -2.34
N VAL A 41 -5.45 4.35 -2.93
CA VAL A 41 -5.79 5.67 -2.37
C VAL A 41 -6.51 5.54 -1.02
N LEU A 42 -7.41 4.57 -0.87
CA LEU A 42 -8.12 4.32 0.38
C LEU A 42 -7.20 3.86 1.52
N THR A 43 -6.04 3.26 1.21
CA THR A 43 -5.05 2.92 2.24
C THR A 43 -4.38 4.13 2.88
N GLY A 44 -4.48 5.30 2.28
CA GLY A 44 -3.79 6.50 2.75
C GLY A 44 -2.31 6.57 2.36
N SER A 45 -1.76 5.57 1.67
CA SER A 45 -0.34 5.53 1.29
C SER A 45 0.14 6.69 0.41
N PRO A 46 -0.66 7.24 -0.55
CA PRO A 46 -0.18 8.25 -1.50
C PRO A 46 0.04 9.66 -0.94
N TYR A 47 -0.34 9.91 0.30
CA TYR A 47 -0.39 11.28 0.84
C TYR A 47 0.89 11.72 1.54
N GLY A 48 2.06 11.35 1.00
CA GLY A 48 3.28 11.81 1.62
C GLY A 48 4.58 11.24 1.05
N MET A 49 5.62 11.54 1.77
CA MET A 49 6.94 10.94 1.72
C MET A 49 7.44 10.82 3.15
N GLN A 50 8.10 9.73 3.50
CA GLN A 50 8.76 9.59 4.80
C GLN A 50 10.23 9.23 4.65
N LEU A 51 11.02 9.63 5.65
CA LEU A 51 12.41 9.22 5.84
C LEU A 51 12.47 8.48 7.18
N ILE A 52 12.29 7.17 7.14
CA ILE A 52 12.20 6.33 8.34
C ILE A 52 13.54 6.29 9.07
N GLY A 53 13.52 6.61 10.37
CA GLY A 53 14.70 6.61 11.22
C GLY A 53 15.83 7.53 10.72
N GLY A 54 15.51 8.53 9.91
CA GLY A 54 16.48 9.44 9.28
C GLY A 54 17.36 8.81 8.20
N ARG A 55 17.02 7.60 7.72
CA ARG A 55 17.89 6.80 6.83
C ARG A 55 17.19 6.19 5.62
N LEU A 56 15.98 5.69 5.78
CA LEU A 56 15.24 4.96 4.73
C LEU A 56 14.14 5.83 4.13
N PRO A 57 14.33 6.42 2.94
CA PRO A 57 13.33 7.26 2.32
C PRO A 57 12.37 6.44 1.45
N LEU A 58 11.05 6.61 1.69
CA LEU A 58 9.97 5.98 0.95
C LEU A 58 8.93 7.03 0.53
N PHE A 59 8.25 6.78 -0.61
CA PHE A 59 7.20 7.66 -1.14
C PHE A 59 5.82 7.18 -0.66
N ASP A 60 5.63 7.18 0.66
CA ASP A 60 4.37 6.91 1.34
C ASP A 60 4.19 7.85 2.53
N SER A 61 3.01 7.85 3.13
CA SER A 61 2.64 8.80 4.18
C SER A 61 3.46 8.60 5.45
N PHE A 62 3.73 9.67 6.18
CA PHE A 62 4.51 9.65 7.42
C PHE A 62 3.91 8.70 8.47
N GLY A 63 4.68 7.70 8.89
CA GLY A 63 4.25 6.70 9.87
C GLY A 63 3.22 5.70 9.33
N TRP A 64 3.00 5.67 8.02
CA TRP A 64 2.13 4.71 7.38
C TRP A 64 2.82 3.34 7.25
N ASP A 65 2.05 2.29 7.43
CA ASP A 65 2.40 0.93 7.06
C ASP A 65 1.21 0.23 6.39
N PRO A 66 1.42 -0.89 5.70
CA PRO A 66 0.34 -1.60 5.00
C PRO A 66 -0.77 -2.14 5.92
N GLU A 67 -0.49 -2.37 7.20
CA GLU A 67 -1.50 -2.85 8.15
C GLU A 67 -2.54 -1.78 8.45
N ILE A 68 -2.07 -0.55 8.73
CA ILE A 68 -2.94 0.62 8.89
C ILE A 68 -3.72 0.85 7.59
N GLY A 69 -3.02 0.79 6.45
CA GLY A 69 -3.63 0.98 5.14
C GLY A 69 -4.73 -0.02 4.80
N LEU A 70 -4.51 -1.30 5.10
CA LEU A 70 -5.51 -2.34 4.87
C LEU A 70 -6.74 -2.15 5.76
N ASP A 71 -6.55 -1.83 7.04
CA ASP A 71 -7.66 -1.59 7.97
C ASP A 71 -8.51 -0.40 7.50
N ASP A 72 -7.88 0.70 7.07
CA ASP A 72 -8.56 1.88 6.52
C ASP A 72 -9.34 1.53 5.23
N ALA A 73 -8.69 0.87 4.26
CA ALA A 73 -9.31 0.52 2.98
C ALA A 73 -10.51 -0.44 3.15
N ILE A 74 -10.37 -1.48 3.98
CA ILE A 74 -11.43 -2.44 4.29
C ILE A 74 -12.66 -1.71 4.87
N GLY A 75 -12.45 -0.86 5.89
CA GLY A 75 -13.51 -0.10 6.54
C GLY A 75 -14.18 0.92 5.61
N LEU A 76 -13.41 1.66 4.80
CA LEU A 76 -13.93 2.64 3.84
C LEU A 76 -14.75 1.98 2.73
N LEU A 77 -14.40 0.76 2.32
CA LEU A 77 -15.17 -0.05 1.36
C LEU A 77 -16.43 -0.69 1.96
N GLY A 78 -16.65 -0.56 3.27
CA GLY A 78 -17.80 -1.12 3.97
C GLY A 78 -17.68 -2.61 4.27
N TRP A 79 -16.46 -3.12 4.34
CA TRP A 79 -16.16 -4.49 4.73
C TRP A 79 -15.61 -4.56 6.15
N GLU A 80 -15.68 -5.74 6.72
CA GLU A 80 -15.03 -6.16 7.95
C GLU A 80 -14.35 -7.51 7.71
N CYS A 81 -13.32 -7.82 8.48
CA CYS A 81 -12.67 -9.11 8.49
C CYS A 81 -12.22 -9.49 9.90
N GLU A 82 -11.97 -10.77 10.14
CA GLU A 82 -11.27 -11.21 11.33
C GLU A 82 -9.77 -11.17 11.09
N ARG A 83 -9.02 -10.71 12.10
CA ARG A 83 -7.56 -10.66 12.09
C ARG A 83 -7.02 -11.60 13.16
N MET A 84 -6.08 -12.47 12.77
CA MET A 84 -5.38 -13.38 13.68
C MET A 84 -3.88 -13.22 13.53
N ASP A 85 -3.15 -13.39 14.64
CA ASP A 85 -1.68 -13.37 14.68
C ASP A 85 -1.15 -14.13 15.90
N GLY A 86 0.17 -14.31 15.99
CA GLY A 86 0.87 -14.88 17.13
C GLY A 86 0.71 -16.40 17.28
N GLY A 87 1.21 -16.90 18.40
CA GLY A 87 1.26 -18.33 18.70
C GLY A 87 2.51 -19.02 18.13
N THR A 88 2.52 -20.36 18.17
CA THR A 88 3.58 -21.16 17.53
C THR A 88 3.32 -21.27 16.02
N ALA A 89 4.34 -21.66 15.24
CA ALA A 89 4.18 -21.91 13.82
C ALA A 89 3.15 -23.01 13.53
N SER A 90 3.11 -24.07 14.36
CA SER A 90 2.12 -25.15 14.23
C SER A 90 0.70 -24.61 14.44
N ASP A 91 0.46 -23.89 15.55
CA ASP A 91 -0.87 -23.33 15.84
C ASP A 91 -1.32 -22.35 14.74
N ALA A 92 -0.39 -21.56 14.22
CA ALA A 92 -0.67 -20.60 13.15
C ALA A 92 -1.06 -21.30 11.84
N LEU A 93 -0.31 -22.35 11.45
CA LEU A 93 -0.62 -23.15 10.26
C LEU A 93 -1.97 -23.88 10.39
N ASP A 94 -2.29 -24.40 11.58
CA ASP A 94 -3.58 -25.05 11.82
C ASP A 94 -4.74 -24.05 11.71
N ARG A 95 -4.58 -22.83 12.28
CA ARG A 95 -5.56 -21.75 12.11
C ARG A 95 -5.72 -21.33 10.65
N LEU A 96 -4.61 -21.21 9.92
CA LEU A 96 -4.64 -20.85 8.50
C LEU A 96 -5.34 -21.92 7.66
N ARG A 97 -5.04 -23.19 7.91
CA ARG A 97 -5.70 -24.32 7.24
C ARG A 97 -7.20 -24.31 7.49
N GLN A 98 -7.61 -24.11 8.75
CA GLN A 98 -9.01 -24.02 9.12
C GLN A 98 -9.70 -22.83 8.45
N ALA A 99 -9.07 -21.63 8.44
CA ALA A 99 -9.62 -20.45 7.79
C ALA A 99 -9.80 -20.65 6.27
N CYS A 100 -8.82 -21.29 5.58
CA CYS A 100 -8.96 -21.60 4.16
C CYS A 100 -10.12 -22.59 3.89
N GLN A 101 -10.37 -23.53 4.79
CA GLN A 101 -11.47 -24.49 4.65
C GLN A 101 -12.85 -23.87 4.91
N ASP A 102 -12.96 -23.03 5.92
CA ASP A 102 -14.23 -22.46 6.37
C ASP A 102 -14.66 -21.21 5.59
N ASP A 103 -13.69 -20.33 5.29
CA ASP A 103 -13.95 -18.97 4.77
C ASP A 103 -13.43 -18.79 3.32
N GLY A 104 -12.67 -19.75 2.79
CA GLY A 104 -12.02 -19.65 1.49
C GLY A 104 -10.66 -18.96 1.55
N PRO A 105 -10.25 -18.20 0.51
CA PRO A 105 -8.92 -17.60 0.45
C PRO A 105 -8.63 -16.65 1.61
N VAL A 106 -7.39 -16.71 2.12
CA VAL A 106 -6.92 -15.92 3.27
C VAL A 106 -5.87 -14.91 2.82
N LEU A 107 -6.01 -13.66 3.21
CA LEU A 107 -4.97 -12.65 3.03
C LEU A 107 -3.93 -12.84 4.13
N ALA A 108 -2.76 -13.33 3.75
CA ALA A 108 -1.62 -13.52 4.65
C ALA A 108 -0.58 -12.42 4.44
N GLY A 109 -0.03 -11.91 5.54
CA GLY A 109 1.01 -10.89 5.52
C GLY A 109 0.99 -10.01 6.77
N PRO A 110 2.10 -9.27 6.99
CA PRO A 110 3.29 -9.31 6.14
C PRO A 110 4.10 -10.58 6.29
N LEU A 111 4.66 -11.05 5.15
CA LEU A 111 5.67 -12.10 5.09
C LEU A 111 7.03 -11.50 4.71
N GLU A 112 8.11 -12.17 5.08
CA GLU A 112 9.47 -11.83 4.64
C GLU A 112 9.67 -12.25 3.17
N LEU A 113 9.71 -11.27 2.28
CA LEU A 113 9.81 -11.45 0.83
C LEU A 113 11.00 -12.34 0.43
N GLY A 114 12.17 -12.09 1.04
CA GLY A 114 13.41 -12.81 0.72
C GLY A 114 13.40 -14.30 1.08
N LEU A 115 12.37 -14.79 1.78
CA LEU A 115 12.21 -16.20 2.14
C LEU A 115 11.14 -16.94 1.32
N LEU A 116 10.47 -16.27 0.37
CA LEU A 116 9.48 -16.89 -0.51
C LEU A 116 10.20 -17.71 -1.60
N SER A 117 10.36 -19.01 -1.37
CA SER A 117 11.26 -19.91 -2.11
C SER A 117 11.01 -20.03 -3.62
N TYR A 118 9.83 -19.65 -4.10
CA TYR A 118 9.51 -19.61 -5.54
C TYR A 118 9.97 -18.31 -6.23
N GLN A 119 10.41 -17.30 -5.48
CA GLN A 119 10.87 -16.04 -6.07
C GLN A 119 12.37 -16.10 -6.41
N PRO A 120 12.79 -15.56 -7.56
CA PRO A 120 14.21 -15.44 -7.89
C PRO A 120 14.98 -14.63 -6.83
N GLY A 121 16.15 -15.12 -6.44
CA GLY A 121 16.97 -14.46 -5.42
C GLY A 121 16.54 -14.66 -3.97
N SER A 122 15.51 -15.48 -3.73
CA SER A 122 15.12 -15.89 -2.37
C SER A 122 16.22 -16.71 -1.68
N GLY A 123 16.09 -16.93 -0.37
CA GLY A 123 16.97 -17.74 0.46
C GLY A 123 17.54 -17.04 1.67
N LYS A 124 17.36 -15.72 1.79
CA LYS A 124 17.73 -14.94 2.99
C LYS A 124 16.69 -13.89 3.31
N ALA A 125 16.49 -13.62 4.59
CA ALA A 125 15.66 -12.51 5.02
C ALA A 125 16.34 -11.18 4.66
N VAL A 126 15.54 -10.23 4.17
CA VAL A 126 16.00 -8.90 3.73
C VAL A 126 15.23 -7.75 4.41
N GLY A 127 14.26 -8.07 5.26
CA GLY A 127 13.42 -7.09 5.96
C GLY A 127 12.38 -6.41 5.06
N ALA A 128 12.10 -7.00 3.90
CA ALA A 128 11.08 -6.52 2.98
C ALA A 128 9.76 -7.27 3.21
N ASP A 129 8.72 -6.51 3.51
CA ASP A 129 7.38 -7.03 3.70
C ASP A 129 6.71 -7.42 2.39
N HIS A 130 5.89 -8.45 2.45
CA HIS A 130 5.09 -8.91 1.33
C HIS A 130 3.73 -9.43 1.79
N TYR A 131 2.71 -9.27 0.94
CA TYR A 131 1.36 -9.76 1.15
C TYR A 131 0.95 -10.65 -0.01
N LEU A 132 0.25 -11.74 0.29
CA LEU A 132 -0.25 -12.68 -0.70
C LEU A 132 -1.58 -13.31 -0.23
N VAL A 133 -2.21 -14.06 -1.12
CA VAL A 133 -3.43 -14.78 -0.82
C VAL A 133 -3.14 -16.27 -0.76
N VAL A 134 -3.40 -16.88 0.41
CA VAL A 134 -3.32 -18.33 0.59
C VAL A 134 -4.62 -18.95 0.13
N LEU A 135 -4.52 -19.92 -0.79
CA LEU A 135 -5.66 -20.65 -1.34
C LEU A 135 -5.87 -21.99 -0.62
N GLU A 136 -4.78 -22.65 -0.25
CA GLU A 136 -4.81 -23.97 0.37
C GLU A 136 -3.54 -24.23 1.20
N VAL A 137 -3.70 -24.92 2.32
CA VAL A 137 -2.59 -25.44 3.14
C VAL A 137 -2.69 -26.96 3.16
N GLY A 138 -1.89 -27.62 2.32
CA GLY A 138 -1.76 -29.07 2.30
C GLY A 138 -0.82 -29.60 3.39
N ASP A 139 -0.49 -30.88 3.31
CA ASP A 139 0.42 -31.53 4.27
C ASP A 139 1.87 -31.07 4.07
N ASP A 140 2.33 -30.98 2.82
CA ASP A 140 3.71 -30.66 2.47
C ASP A 140 3.88 -29.24 1.90
N THR A 141 2.84 -28.69 1.28
CA THR A 141 2.92 -27.43 0.53
C THR A 141 1.77 -26.49 0.83
N VAL A 142 2.03 -25.19 0.66
CA VAL A 142 1.04 -24.11 0.65
C VAL A 142 0.87 -23.61 -0.77
N LEU A 143 -0.37 -23.50 -1.23
CA LEU A 143 -0.75 -22.95 -2.53
C LEU A 143 -1.16 -21.49 -2.35
N VAL A 144 -0.55 -20.60 -3.15
CA VAL A 144 -0.77 -19.15 -3.01
C VAL A 144 -1.01 -18.45 -4.36
N HIS A 145 -1.70 -17.31 -4.29
CA HIS A 145 -1.63 -16.28 -5.30
C HIS A 145 -0.71 -15.16 -4.80
N ASP A 146 0.44 -15.01 -5.43
CA ASP A 146 1.36 -13.91 -5.13
C ASP A 146 1.19 -12.80 -6.18
N PRO A 147 0.84 -11.57 -5.76
CA PRO A 147 0.59 -10.46 -6.67
C PRO A 147 1.82 -9.97 -7.44
N GLN A 148 3.01 -10.45 -7.14
CA GLN A 148 4.21 -10.14 -7.95
C GLN A 148 4.29 -10.90 -9.28
N GLY A 149 3.25 -11.60 -9.68
CA GLY A 149 3.20 -12.30 -10.96
C GLY A 149 3.25 -13.81 -10.85
N TYR A 150 3.00 -14.38 -9.66
CA TYR A 150 3.03 -15.82 -9.44
C TYR A 150 1.66 -16.39 -9.04
N PRO A 151 0.71 -16.52 -9.99
CA PRO A 151 -0.53 -17.22 -9.74
C PRO A 151 -0.26 -18.71 -9.47
N TYR A 152 -0.95 -19.27 -8.48
CA TYR A 152 -0.83 -20.69 -8.12
C TYR A 152 0.59 -21.15 -7.78
N ALA A 153 1.41 -20.27 -7.22
CA ALA A 153 2.71 -20.66 -6.71
C ALA A 153 2.57 -21.59 -5.52
N THR A 154 3.52 -22.51 -5.38
CA THR A 154 3.60 -23.42 -4.25
C THR A 154 4.93 -23.31 -3.56
N LEU A 155 4.92 -23.46 -2.24
CA LEU A 155 6.15 -23.52 -1.45
C LEU A 155 5.96 -24.52 -0.30
N PRO A 156 7.07 -25.15 0.21
CA PRO A 156 6.98 -26.04 1.36
C PRO A 156 6.37 -25.34 2.57
N VAL A 157 5.53 -26.05 3.34
CA VAL A 157 4.89 -25.52 4.55
C VAL A 157 5.91 -24.90 5.52
N ALA A 158 7.08 -25.54 5.69
CA ALA A 158 8.13 -25.05 6.55
C ALA A 158 8.73 -23.70 6.05
N ALA A 159 8.93 -23.55 4.72
CA ALA A 159 9.42 -22.31 4.12
C ALA A 159 8.38 -21.20 4.23
N PHE A 160 7.11 -21.51 4.00
CA PHE A 160 6.01 -20.56 4.21
C PHE A 160 5.96 -20.07 5.66
N ALA A 161 5.99 -20.98 6.64
CA ALA A 161 5.96 -20.61 8.05
C ALA A 161 7.16 -19.75 8.45
N GLN A 162 8.35 -20.02 7.90
CA GLN A 162 9.54 -19.19 8.14
C GLN A 162 9.36 -17.79 7.58
N ALA A 163 8.89 -17.63 6.33
CA ALA A 163 8.60 -16.33 5.73
C ALA A 163 7.51 -15.58 6.51
N TRP A 164 6.44 -16.28 6.89
CA TRP A 164 5.27 -15.71 7.56
C TRP A 164 5.53 -15.28 9.02
N ARG A 165 6.62 -15.74 9.61
CA ARG A 165 7.07 -15.25 10.91
C ARG A 165 7.44 -13.76 10.88
N GLY A 166 8.00 -13.26 9.77
CA GLY A 166 8.25 -11.83 9.54
C GLY A 166 9.19 -11.18 10.55
N GLU A 167 10.21 -11.91 11.04
CA GLU A 167 11.08 -11.49 12.15
C GLU A 167 11.78 -10.14 11.93
N LEU A 168 12.10 -9.79 10.68
CA LEU A 168 12.80 -8.56 10.34
C LEU A 168 11.86 -7.42 9.89
N ILE A 169 10.55 -7.61 9.94
CA ILE A 169 9.58 -6.58 9.52
C ILE A 169 9.28 -5.67 10.71
N PRO A 170 9.70 -4.39 10.68
CA PRO A 170 9.75 -3.55 11.88
C PRO A 170 8.38 -3.24 12.51
N TYR A 171 7.31 -3.14 11.70
CA TYR A 171 5.97 -2.80 12.17
C TYR A 171 5.12 -4.02 12.55
N LEU A 172 5.64 -5.25 12.34
CA LEU A 172 4.95 -6.48 12.69
C LEU A 172 5.13 -6.78 14.19
N GLY A 173 4.21 -6.34 15.02
CA GLY A 173 4.30 -6.56 16.47
C GLY A 173 4.18 -8.02 16.90
N ARG A 174 3.46 -8.87 16.13
CA ARG A 174 3.28 -10.31 16.40
C ARG A 174 3.34 -11.10 15.09
N PRO A 175 3.99 -12.27 15.07
CA PRO A 175 4.16 -13.08 13.86
C PRO A 175 2.86 -13.69 13.37
N PHE A 176 2.88 -14.28 12.18
CA PHE A 176 1.81 -15.10 11.61
C PHE A 176 0.48 -14.35 11.46
N ARG A 177 0.54 -13.12 10.92
CA ARG A 177 -0.65 -12.30 10.74
C ARG A 177 -1.41 -12.70 9.48
N MET A 178 -2.74 -12.79 9.63
CA MET A 178 -3.67 -13.03 8.53
C MET A 178 -4.98 -12.29 8.72
N ARG A 179 -5.68 -12.06 7.61
CA ARG A 179 -7.05 -11.58 7.56
C ARG A 179 -7.92 -12.55 6.79
N HIS A 180 -9.05 -12.93 7.34
CA HIS A 180 -10.00 -13.88 6.76
C HIS A 180 -11.44 -13.50 7.11
N LYS A 181 -12.42 -14.28 6.64
CA LYS A 181 -13.84 -14.08 6.93
C LYS A 181 -14.31 -12.68 6.59
N PHE A 182 -13.98 -12.24 5.38
CA PHE A 182 -14.38 -10.94 4.89
C PHE A 182 -15.89 -10.88 4.71
N THR A 183 -16.55 -9.94 5.40
CA THR A 183 -17.99 -9.76 5.38
C THR A 183 -18.34 -8.33 4.99
N ARG A 184 -19.17 -8.19 3.96
CA ARG A 184 -19.66 -6.87 3.55
C ARG A 184 -20.76 -6.41 4.49
N ARG A 185 -20.51 -5.34 5.24
CA ARG A 185 -21.47 -4.73 6.16
C ARG A 185 -22.34 -3.69 5.50
N ARG A 186 -21.79 -2.99 4.52
CA ARG A 186 -22.46 -1.92 3.81
C ARG A 186 -22.01 -1.88 2.35
N GLN A 187 -22.94 -1.61 1.45
CA GLN A 187 -22.57 -1.34 0.07
C GLN A 187 -22.12 0.12 -0.05
N VAL A 188 -20.85 0.30 -0.38
CA VAL A 188 -20.22 1.61 -0.57
C VAL A 188 -19.77 1.73 -2.02
N GLY A 189 -20.21 2.80 -2.70
CA GLY A 189 -19.75 3.09 -4.05
C GLY A 189 -18.35 3.69 -4.07
N GLN A 190 -17.64 3.52 -5.17
CA GLN A 190 -16.26 4.01 -5.33
C GLN A 190 -16.14 5.51 -4.98
N LYS A 191 -17.03 6.36 -5.51
CA LYS A 191 -17.02 7.80 -5.27
C LYS A 191 -17.23 8.12 -3.79
N GLU A 192 -18.18 7.45 -3.14
CA GLU A 192 -18.43 7.61 -1.70
C GLU A 192 -17.21 7.23 -0.87
N ALA A 193 -16.58 6.07 -1.17
CA ALA A 193 -15.39 5.62 -0.47
C ALA A 193 -14.24 6.64 -0.59
N LEU A 194 -13.98 7.13 -1.79
CA LEU A 194 -12.95 8.15 -2.04
C LEU A 194 -13.23 9.46 -1.30
N LEU A 195 -14.48 9.96 -1.34
CA LEU A 195 -14.85 11.18 -0.60
C LEU A 195 -14.64 11.01 0.91
N ARG A 196 -14.99 9.85 1.46
CA ARG A 196 -14.79 9.55 2.88
C ARG A 196 -13.31 9.39 3.27
N ALA A 197 -12.41 9.11 2.32
CA ALA A 197 -10.97 9.02 2.54
C ALA A 197 -10.27 10.39 2.59
N LEU A 198 -10.85 11.46 2.03
CA LEU A 198 -10.19 12.77 1.91
C LEU A 198 -9.75 13.36 3.26
N PRO A 199 -10.57 13.36 4.33
CA PRO A 199 -10.13 13.87 5.63
C PRO A 199 -8.90 13.10 6.17
N GLY A 200 -8.85 11.77 5.96
CA GLY A 200 -7.68 10.94 6.27
C GLY A 200 -6.46 11.35 5.46
N GLY A 201 -6.63 11.59 4.15
CA GLY A 201 -5.57 12.09 3.27
C GLY A 201 -4.99 13.43 3.74
N SER A 202 -5.85 14.38 4.13
CA SER A 202 -5.42 15.65 4.71
C SER A 202 -4.67 15.46 6.04
N ALA A 203 -5.13 14.53 6.90
CA ALA A 203 -4.46 14.19 8.16
C ALA A 203 -3.07 13.57 7.91
N TRP A 204 -2.92 12.68 6.93
CA TRP A 204 -1.63 12.12 6.53
C TRP A 204 -0.66 13.21 6.08
N LEU A 205 -1.10 14.15 5.23
CA LEU A 205 -0.29 15.29 4.77
C LEU A 205 0.09 16.25 5.89
N ALA A 206 -0.73 16.37 6.94
CA ALA A 206 -0.44 17.17 8.11
C ALA A 206 0.58 16.51 9.08
N GLY A 207 0.91 15.23 8.86
CA GLY A 207 1.74 14.44 9.76
C GLY A 207 0.96 13.97 10.98
N ARG A 208 0.33 12.80 10.89
CA ARG A 208 -0.42 12.17 12.00
C ARG A 208 0.45 12.02 13.24
N ARG A 209 -0.13 12.34 14.41
CA ARG A 209 0.55 12.26 15.70
C ARG A 209 0.12 11.04 16.52
N ASP A 210 -0.86 10.30 16.04
CA ASP A 210 -1.44 9.10 16.64
C ASP A 210 -0.77 7.80 16.14
N VAL A 211 0.26 7.91 15.29
CA VAL A 211 1.06 6.78 14.81
C VAL A 211 2.43 6.76 15.48
N GLU A 212 2.85 5.58 15.89
CA GLU A 212 4.20 5.38 16.44
C GLU A 212 5.21 5.27 15.29
N VAL A 213 6.31 6.01 15.38
CA VAL A 213 7.36 6.03 14.36
C VAL A 213 8.73 5.83 15.00
N ALA A 214 9.66 5.26 14.23
CA ALA A 214 11.05 5.14 14.68
C ALA A 214 11.65 6.54 14.95
N PRO A 215 12.49 6.69 16.00
CA PRO A 215 13.14 7.95 16.30
C PRO A 215 13.88 8.53 15.09
N GLY A 216 13.75 9.83 14.85
CA GLY A 216 14.37 10.52 13.72
C GLY A 216 13.62 10.37 12.39
N THR A 217 12.43 9.77 12.38
CA THR A 217 11.57 9.74 11.19
C THR A 217 11.05 11.13 10.86
N LEU A 218 11.18 11.53 9.59
CA LEU A 218 10.70 12.79 9.04
C LEU A 218 9.61 12.54 8.01
N GLY A 219 8.74 13.53 7.77
CA GLY A 219 7.64 13.45 6.81
C GLY A 219 7.65 14.56 5.77
N GLN A 220 6.95 14.32 4.66
CA GLN A 220 6.60 15.29 3.64
C GLN A 220 7.80 16.14 3.14
N ALA A 221 7.69 17.47 3.20
CA ALA A 221 8.72 18.40 2.71
C ALA A 221 10.06 18.22 3.44
N GLU A 222 10.03 18.02 4.75
CA GLU A 222 11.23 17.82 5.57
C GLU A 222 11.94 16.50 5.19
N ALA A 223 11.18 15.43 4.97
CA ALA A 223 11.72 14.16 4.48
C ALA A 223 12.38 14.32 3.11
N ALA A 224 11.73 15.04 2.18
CA ALA A 224 12.27 15.28 0.84
C ALA A 224 13.56 16.11 0.87
N GLU A 225 13.59 17.21 1.64
CA GLU A 225 14.77 18.06 1.80
C GLU A 225 15.94 17.31 2.48
N ARG A 226 15.65 16.57 3.55
CA ARG A 226 16.68 15.78 4.24
C ARG A 226 17.22 14.67 3.36
N THR A 227 16.35 14.00 2.59
CA THR A 227 16.79 13.00 1.61
C THR A 227 17.65 13.63 0.52
N ALA A 228 17.31 14.82 0.03
CA ALA A 228 18.16 15.54 -0.94
C ALA A 228 19.57 15.79 -0.39
N GLN A 229 19.68 16.18 0.88
CA GLN A 229 20.98 16.35 1.55
C GLN A 229 21.74 15.01 1.65
N LEU A 230 21.07 13.90 2.04
CA LEU A 230 21.70 12.59 2.11
C LEU A 230 22.24 12.14 0.74
N VAL A 231 21.49 12.40 -0.33
CA VAL A 231 21.93 12.13 -1.70
C VAL A 231 23.22 12.89 -2.06
N GLU A 232 23.32 14.18 -1.68
CA GLU A 232 24.49 15.01 -1.95
C GLU A 232 25.76 14.56 -1.19
N TYR A 233 25.59 13.92 -0.03
CA TYR A 233 26.70 13.30 0.73
C TYR A 233 27.04 11.88 0.29
N GLY A 234 26.27 11.30 -0.60
CA GLY A 234 26.36 9.92 -1.07
C GLY A 234 25.25 9.04 -0.48
N LEU A 235 24.30 8.65 -1.32
CA LEU A 235 23.20 7.77 -0.91
C LEU A 235 23.75 6.37 -0.60
N ASP A 236 23.29 5.79 0.52
CA ASP A 236 23.63 4.42 0.89
C ASP A 236 23.35 3.46 -0.29
N PRO A 237 24.27 2.55 -0.63
CA PRO A 237 24.11 1.64 -1.77
C PRO A 237 22.86 0.76 -1.70
N GLU A 238 22.46 0.30 -0.51
CA GLU A 238 21.25 -0.52 -0.32
C GLU A 238 19.99 0.31 -0.55
N VAL A 239 19.97 1.55 -0.06
CA VAL A 239 18.88 2.50 -0.33
C VAL A 239 18.80 2.83 -1.82
N ARG A 240 19.95 3.03 -2.47
CA ARG A 240 20.00 3.27 -3.92
C ARG A 240 19.40 2.09 -4.70
N LEU A 241 19.79 0.87 -4.35
CA LEU A 241 19.24 -0.35 -4.97
C LEU A 241 17.72 -0.45 -4.74
N LEU A 242 17.27 -0.22 -3.53
CA LEU A 242 15.82 -0.19 -3.22
C LEU A 242 15.08 0.85 -4.08
N TRP A 243 15.67 2.02 -4.30
CA TRP A 243 15.08 3.06 -5.13
C TRP A 243 15.06 2.68 -6.61
N GLN A 244 16.13 2.08 -7.12
CA GLN A 244 16.21 1.59 -8.50
C GLN A 244 15.13 0.55 -8.80
N GLU A 245 14.96 -0.41 -7.90
CA GLU A 245 14.13 -1.58 -8.13
C GLU A 245 12.67 -1.38 -7.70
N PHE A 246 12.41 -0.53 -6.70
CA PHE A 246 11.09 -0.49 -6.06
C PHE A 246 10.56 0.93 -5.79
N ALA A 247 11.19 1.71 -4.90
CA ALA A 247 10.53 2.84 -4.26
C ALA A 247 10.10 3.95 -5.23
N VAL A 248 10.94 4.30 -6.22
CA VAL A 248 10.63 5.36 -7.20
C VAL A 248 9.46 4.97 -8.09
N ARG A 249 9.46 3.76 -8.63
CA ARG A 249 8.37 3.31 -9.51
C ARG A 249 7.04 3.17 -8.77
N VAL A 250 7.09 2.69 -7.52
CA VAL A 250 5.91 2.55 -6.67
C VAL A 250 5.37 3.93 -6.27
N GLY A 251 6.24 4.82 -5.82
CA GLY A 251 5.85 6.20 -5.46
C GLY A 251 5.26 6.98 -6.62
N ALA A 252 5.86 6.90 -7.81
CA ALA A 252 5.32 7.53 -9.01
C ALA A 252 3.93 6.97 -9.37
N ARG A 253 3.75 5.65 -9.24
CA ARG A 253 2.45 5.00 -9.53
C ARG A 253 1.39 5.41 -8.52
N ARG A 254 1.69 5.43 -7.21
CA ARG A 254 0.78 5.89 -6.15
C ARG A 254 0.25 7.30 -6.41
N LEU A 255 1.15 8.22 -6.73
CA LEU A 255 0.81 9.61 -7.01
C LEU A 255 -0.01 9.76 -8.29
N ASN A 256 0.26 8.95 -9.32
CA ASN A 256 -0.56 8.92 -10.53
C ASN A 256 -1.97 8.37 -10.26
N ASP A 257 -2.08 7.33 -9.46
CA ASP A 257 -3.36 6.74 -9.07
C ASP A 257 -4.17 7.72 -8.20
N LEU A 258 -3.50 8.43 -7.27
CA LEU A 258 -4.11 9.53 -6.51
C LEU A 258 -4.65 10.63 -7.44
N ALA A 259 -3.84 11.08 -8.42
CA ALA A 259 -4.26 12.11 -9.37
C ALA A 259 -5.52 11.68 -10.13
N ALA A 260 -5.57 10.43 -10.60
CA ALA A 260 -6.74 9.89 -11.31
C ALA A 260 -7.99 9.82 -10.40
N CYS A 261 -7.83 9.41 -9.15
CA CYS A 261 -8.92 9.35 -8.19
C CYS A 261 -9.46 10.75 -7.84
N LEU A 262 -8.57 11.73 -7.57
CA LEU A 262 -8.97 13.12 -7.31
C LEU A 262 -9.70 13.73 -8.51
N LEU A 263 -9.19 13.51 -9.73
CA LEU A 263 -9.84 13.97 -10.95
C LEU A 263 -11.26 13.38 -11.11
N SER A 264 -11.44 12.10 -10.77
CA SER A 264 -12.77 11.44 -10.81
C SER A 264 -13.79 12.02 -9.84
N LEU A 265 -13.30 12.74 -8.81
CA LEU A 265 -14.12 13.47 -7.84
C LEU A 265 -14.41 14.92 -8.28
N GLY A 266 -13.72 15.43 -9.31
CA GLY A 266 -13.77 16.84 -9.72
C GLY A 266 -12.85 17.75 -8.88
N LEU A 267 -11.88 17.18 -8.17
CA LEU A 267 -10.90 17.90 -7.35
C LEU A 267 -9.67 18.25 -8.22
N ASP A 268 -9.87 19.12 -9.19
CA ASP A 268 -8.93 19.38 -10.30
C ASP A 268 -7.57 19.92 -9.82
N ASP A 269 -7.57 20.84 -8.84
CA ASP A 269 -6.33 21.40 -8.29
C ASP A 269 -5.49 20.34 -7.57
N GLY A 270 -6.13 19.53 -6.71
CA GLY A 270 -5.49 18.40 -6.04
C GLY A 270 -4.93 17.38 -7.03
N ALA A 271 -5.72 17.04 -8.05
CA ALA A 271 -5.33 16.12 -9.13
C ALA A 271 -4.12 16.64 -9.91
N ALA A 272 -4.10 17.93 -10.28
CA ALA A 272 -2.97 18.55 -10.99
C ALA A 272 -1.68 18.53 -10.16
N ILE A 273 -1.77 18.78 -8.84
CA ILE A 273 -0.63 18.72 -7.93
C ILE A 273 -0.12 17.27 -7.80
N ALA A 274 -0.98 16.30 -7.56
CA ALA A 274 -0.62 14.89 -7.48
C ALA A 274 0.02 14.37 -8.79
N ALA A 275 -0.53 14.74 -9.95
CA ALA A 275 0.05 14.45 -11.26
C ALA A 275 1.43 15.10 -11.46
N LYS A 276 1.65 16.30 -10.91
CA LYS A 276 2.98 16.95 -10.91
C LYS A 276 3.95 16.16 -10.02
N GLN A 277 3.53 15.75 -8.83
CA GLN A 277 4.34 14.91 -7.94
C GLN A 277 4.72 13.59 -8.62
N ALA A 278 3.76 12.91 -9.27
CA ALA A 278 4.01 11.68 -10.01
C ALA A 278 5.10 11.85 -11.09
N ARG A 279 5.04 12.96 -11.85
CA ARG A 279 6.07 13.28 -12.86
C ARG A 279 7.44 13.58 -12.25
N ILE A 280 7.47 14.27 -11.10
CA ILE A 280 8.74 14.54 -10.39
C ILE A 280 9.34 13.23 -9.92
N VAL A 281 8.58 12.41 -9.18
CA VAL A 281 9.08 11.14 -8.63
C VAL A 281 9.48 10.18 -9.75
N GLY A 282 8.63 9.98 -10.77
CA GLY A 282 8.98 9.13 -11.92
C GLY A 282 10.24 9.60 -12.66
N GLY A 283 10.44 10.92 -12.74
CA GLY A 283 11.66 11.52 -13.32
C GLY A 283 12.94 11.27 -12.53
N LEU A 284 12.85 10.83 -11.26
CA LEU A 284 14.03 10.46 -10.46
C LEU A 284 14.67 9.15 -10.94
N GLN A 285 13.93 8.27 -11.61
CA GLN A 285 14.39 6.93 -11.97
C GLN A 285 15.71 6.95 -12.77
N GLY A 286 15.78 7.80 -13.78
CA GLY A 286 17.01 7.93 -14.58
C GLY A 286 18.22 8.39 -13.75
N ALA A 287 18.01 9.36 -12.87
CA ALA A 287 19.07 9.88 -11.99
C ALA A 287 19.54 8.83 -10.96
N VAL A 288 18.61 8.06 -10.39
CA VAL A 288 18.96 6.96 -9.46
C VAL A 288 19.81 5.90 -10.14
N VAL A 289 19.42 5.48 -11.36
CA VAL A 289 20.13 4.43 -12.12
C VAL A 289 21.50 4.90 -12.60
N SER A 290 21.58 6.14 -13.10
CA SER A 290 22.87 6.69 -13.61
C SER A 290 23.81 7.17 -12.51
N GLY A 291 23.35 7.30 -11.26
CA GLY A 291 24.14 7.89 -10.18
C GLY A 291 24.26 9.41 -10.28
N ASP A 292 23.35 10.09 -10.99
CA ASP A 292 23.33 11.56 -11.06
C ASP A 292 22.67 12.13 -9.77
N ASP A 293 23.48 12.20 -8.72
CA ASP A 293 23.04 12.66 -7.41
C ASP A 293 22.62 14.12 -7.41
N LYS A 294 23.20 14.93 -8.29
CA LYS A 294 22.80 16.34 -8.44
C LYS A 294 21.36 16.46 -8.99
N ALA A 295 21.05 15.72 -10.05
CA ALA A 295 19.69 15.70 -10.61
C ALA A 295 18.69 15.08 -9.64
N LEU A 296 19.09 14.05 -8.91
CA LEU A 296 18.28 13.38 -7.90
C LEU A 296 17.92 14.34 -6.76
N ALA A 297 18.90 14.99 -6.14
CA ALA A 297 18.68 15.97 -5.08
C ALA A 297 17.82 17.17 -5.55
N ALA A 298 18.08 17.68 -6.77
CA ALA A 298 17.26 18.74 -7.35
C ALA A 298 15.79 18.31 -7.55
N GLY A 299 15.55 17.06 -7.94
CA GLY A 299 14.21 16.50 -8.06
C GLY A 299 13.47 16.46 -6.73
N LEU A 300 14.12 15.98 -5.68
CA LEU A 300 13.57 15.92 -4.32
C LEU A 300 13.22 17.32 -3.78
N ARG A 301 14.08 18.33 -4.00
CA ARG A 301 13.78 19.72 -3.63
C ARG A 301 12.60 20.31 -4.40
N ARG A 302 12.38 19.92 -5.65
CA ARG A 302 11.15 20.30 -6.39
C ARG A 302 9.90 19.61 -5.85
N LEU A 303 10.05 18.42 -5.30
CA LEU A 303 8.95 17.65 -4.69
C LEU A 303 8.49 18.28 -3.37
N ALA A 304 9.43 18.69 -2.50
CA ALA A 304 9.19 19.14 -1.13
C ALA A 304 8.02 20.16 -0.99
N PRO A 305 7.97 21.28 -1.72
CA PRO A 305 6.91 22.28 -1.54
C PRO A 305 5.54 21.82 -2.08
N THR A 306 5.47 20.68 -2.75
CA THR A 306 4.22 20.21 -3.34
C THR A 306 3.30 19.52 -2.33
N TYR A 307 3.83 19.02 -1.23
CA TYR A 307 3.03 18.35 -0.20
C TYR A 307 2.09 19.32 0.52
N GLU A 308 2.59 20.48 0.92
CA GLU A 308 1.76 21.53 1.55
C GLU A 308 0.72 22.08 0.57
N ARG A 309 1.07 22.21 -0.71
CA ARG A 309 0.12 22.63 -1.75
C ARG A 309 -1.00 21.60 -1.93
N LEU A 310 -0.66 20.30 -1.94
CA LEU A 310 -1.67 19.23 -2.02
C LEU A 310 -2.59 19.29 -0.80
N ARG A 311 -2.04 19.44 0.40
CA ARG A 311 -2.82 19.57 1.63
C ARG A 311 -3.79 20.77 1.56
N ALA A 312 -3.30 21.92 1.13
CA ALA A 312 -4.12 23.12 1.01
C ALA A 312 -5.24 22.97 -0.01
N ALA A 313 -4.99 22.31 -1.16
CA ALA A 313 -6.01 22.03 -2.17
C ALA A 313 -7.11 21.12 -1.62
N LEU A 314 -6.76 20.04 -0.92
CA LEU A 314 -7.75 19.12 -0.34
C LEU A 314 -8.61 19.77 0.74
N ILE A 315 -8.07 20.71 1.54
CA ILE A 315 -8.82 21.44 2.57
C ILE A 315 -9.77 22.47 1.94
N ALA A 316 -9.34 23.16 0.88
CA ALA A 316 -10.19 24.16 0.21
C ALA A 316 -11.43 23.53 -0.41
N ASP A 317 -11.29 22.33 -0.97
CA ASP A 317 -12.37 21.58 -1.61
C ASP A 317 -13.38 21.01 -0.58
N ASP A 318 -12.93 20.62 0.63
CA ASP A 318 -13.84 20.21 1.75
C ASP A 318 -14.77 21.36 2.18
N GLY A 319 -14.34 22.62 2.08
CA GLY A 319 -15.13 23.82 2.46
C GLY A 319 -16.22 24.19 1.45
N THR A 320 -16.12 23.76 0.20
CA THR A 320 -17.03 24.17 -0.87
C THR A 320 -18.19 23.18 -1.09
N GLY A 321 -18.09 21.95 -0.60
CA GLY A 321 -19.07 20.87 -0.79
C GLY A 321 -20.29 20.91 0.14
N LEU A 322 -20.32 21.74 1.19
CA LEU A 322 -21.41 21.81 2.18
C LEU A 322 -22.33 23.04 2.05
N ALA A 323 -22.11 23.90 1.04
CA ALA A 323 -22.85 25.16 0.87
C ALA A 323 -23.75 25.19 -0.38
N GLY A 324 -24.45 24.11 -0.72
CA GLY A 324 -25.27 24.12 -1.92
C GLY A 324 -26.37 23.09 -1.97
N ASP A 325 -27.35 23.17 -1.09
CA ASP A 325 -28.77 22.81 -1.37
C ASP A 325 -29.72 23.30 -0.26
N ASP A 326 -29.73 24.59 -0.01
CA ASP A 326 -30.88 25.22 0.62
C ASP A 326 -31.88 25.57 -0.48
N GLY A 327 -32.70 24.58 -0.86
CA GLY A 327 -33.83 24.75 -1.75
C GLY A 327 -34.79 25.82 -1.25
N GLN A 328 -34.76 26.99 -1.89
CA GLN A 328 -35.83 27.98 -1.77
C GLN A 328 -37.12 27.39 -2.33
N GLY A 329 -37.93 26.85 -1.45
CA GLY A 329 -39.33 26.64 -1.69
C GLY A 329 -40.08 28.00 -1.72
N THR A 330 -40.45 28.47 -2.89
CA THR A 330 -41.43 29.55 -3.05
C THR A 330 -42.85 29.02 -2.77
N PRO A 331 -43.64 29.73 -1.98
CA PRO A 331 -45.03 29.39 -1.80
C PRO A 331 -45.90 30.01 -2.89
N HIS A 332 -46.69 29.16 -3.57
CA HIS A 332 -47.95 29.57 -4.19
C HIS A 332 -48.98 28.45 -4.06
#